data_30e55e07b3ad390a5f039d6c57468a81
#
_entry.id   30e55e07b3ad390a5f039d6c57468a81
#
_cell.length_a   1.000
_cell.length_b   1.000
_cell.length_c   1.000
_cell.angle_alpha   90.00
_cell.angle_beta   90.00
_cell.angle_gamma   90.00
#
_symmetry.space_group_name_H-M   'P 1'
#
loop_
_entity.id
_entity.type
_entity.pdbx_description
1 polymer ?
#
loop_
_entity_poly.entity_id
_entity_poly.type
_entity_poly.pdbx_seq_one_letter_code
_entity_poly.pdbx_strand_id
1 'polypeptide(L)'
;MPDIKQYQQSSFQEGCRELGYRVRMITELEMINSVLIDLEHRPTGAGHIHIGNDDRENTFSVAFKTVPTDSTGVAHILEHTVLCGSRKFPVRDPFFSMLKRSLNTFMNAFTASDWTMYPFCTQNKKDFYNLLDVYLDASFYPNIDRLSFRQEGHRLEIEGIPEKDWHLVYKGVVYNEMKGAMSSPDQVMVRSMLNAMYPDTTYRHNSGGDPVVIPTLTHAQLKQFHQRHYHPSNSFFYTYGNLPLMEHLRIIHDKVLKHHDRLDPNTTVRPQPRWKEPRRATYWYPLDSGTDASKKSQVCVTWLACDIQDAFQILVFKLLEQILLGNSASPLR
;
A
#
# COMPACT_ATOMS: atom_id res chain seq x y z
N MET A 1 29.27 -5.62 -11.19
CA MET A 1 28.35 -4.49 -11.52
C MET A 1 27.65 -4.79 -12.82
N PRO A 2 26.34 -4.74 -12.90
CA PRO A 2 25.68 -4.88 -14.17
C PRO A 2 26.22 -3.83 -15.14
N ASP A 3 26.46 -4.23 -16.39
CA ASP A 3 27.02 -3.31 -17.37
C ASP A 3 25.94 -2.29 -17.80
N ILE A 4 26.06 -1.05 -17.32
CA ILE A 4 25.14 0.04 -17.68
C ILE A 4 25.05 0.20 -19.20
N LYS A 5 26.10 -0.17 -19.94
CA LYS A 5 26.12 -0.06 -21.40
C LYS A 5 25.04 -0.89 -22.07
N GLN A 6 24.64 -2.03 -21.48
CA GLN A 6 23.55 -2.85 -22.03
C GLN A 6 22.23 -2.08 -22.14
N TYR A 7 21.95 -1.17 -21.18
CA TYR A 7 20.73 -0.36 -21.14
C TYR A 7 20.83 0.90 -22.00
N GLN A 8 22.07 1.28 -22.41
CA GLN A 8 22.33 2.40 -23.30
C GLN A 8 22.35 1.99 -24.78
N GLN A 9 22.34 0.68 -25.07
CA GLN A 9 22.34 0.18 -26.44
C GLN A 9 21.05 0.53 -27.19
N SER A 10 21.18 0.82 -28.49
CA SER A 10 20.03 1.12 -29.36
C SER A 10 18.95 0.02 -29.32
N SER A 11 19.37 -1.25 -29.32
CA SER A 11 18.46 -2.41 -29.25
C SER A 11 17.57 -2.42 -27.98
N PHE A 12 18.11 -2.06 -26.82
CA PHE A 12 17.33 -1.93 -25.59
C PHE A 12 16.33 -0.77 -25.70
N GLN A 13 16.79 0.39 -26.18
CA GLN A 13 15.94 1.57 -26.35
C GLN A 13 14.81 1.35 -27.37
N GLU A 14 15.08 0.63 -28.45
CA GLU A 14 14.11 0.26 -29.47
C GLU A 14 13.08 -0.74 -28.90
N GLY A 15 13.52 -1.79 -28.21
CA GLY A 15 12.64 -2.73 -27.55
C GLY A 15 11.74 -2.07 -26.51
N CYS A 16 12.22 -1.09 -25.75
CA CYS A 16 11.39 -0.29 -24.85
C CYS A 16 10.31 0.49 -25.62
N ARG A 17 10.67 1.13 -26.75
CA ARG A 17 9.73 1.91 -27.57
C ARG A 17 8.66 1.04 -28.20
N GLU A 18 9.02 -0.13 -28.69
CA GLU A 18 8.06 -1.11 -29.25
C GLU A 18 6.99 -1.51 -28.26
N LEU A 19 7.34 -1.62 -26.97
CA LEU A 19 6.42 -1.88 -25.87
C LEU A 19 5.77 -0.59 -25.31
N GLY A 20 5.93 0.55 -25.98
CA GLY A 20 5.36 1.83 -25.53
C GLY A 20 6.08 2.51 -24.37
N TYR A 21 7.23 2.01 -23.92
CA TYR A 21 8.00 2.64 -22.85
C TYR A 21 8.96 3.72 -23.36
N ARG A 22 9.10 4.77 -22.56
CA ARG A 22 10.16 5.77 -22.67
C ARG A 22 11.09 5.61 -21.48
N VAL A 23 12.37 5.44 -21.72
CA VAL A 23 13.41 5.54 -20.70
C VAL A 23 13.59 7.02 -20.33
N ARG A 24 13.36 7.37 -19.07
CA ARG A 24 13.50 8.72 -18.55
C ARG A 24 14.91 8.98 -18.01
N MET A 25 15.46 7.97 -17.31
CA MET A 25 16.78 8.07 -16.68
C MET A 25 17.43 6.69 -16.59
N ILE A 26 18.75 6.66 -16.73
CA ILE A 26 19.62 5.53 -16.39
C ILE A 26 20.75 6.09 -15.54
N THR A 27 20.95 5.55 -14.34
CA THR A 27 21.94 6.05 -13.39
C THR A 27 22.63 4.88 -12.68
N GLU A 28 23.95 4.96 -12.57
CA GLU A 28 24.71 4.03 -11.71
C GLU A 28 24.52 4.39 -10.25
N LEU A 29 24.30 3.35 -9.42
CA LEU A 29 24.23 3.44 -7.99
C LEU A 29 25.45 2.71 -7.39
N GLU A 30 26.62 3.39 -7.49
CA GLU A 30 27.94 2.80 -7.15
C GLU A 30 27.96 2.21 -5.73
N MET A 31 27.39 2.91 -4.75
CA MET A 31 27.38 2.48 -3.34
C MET A 31 26.72 1.12 -3.12
N ILE A 32 25.79 0.73 -3.98
CA ILE A 32 25.05 -0.55 -3.88
C ILE A 32 25.28 -1.44 -5.11
N ASN A 33 26.27 -1.14 -5.91
CA ASN A 33 26.67 -1.92 -7.08
C ASN A 33 25.49 -2.23 -8.04
N SER A 34 24.67 -1.24 -8.35
CA SER A 34 23.41 -1.40 -9.08
C SER A 34 23.25 -0.34 -10.18
N VAL A 35 22.32 -0.58 -11.09
CA VAL A 35 21.89 0.40 -12.09
C VAL A 35 20.40 0.69 -11.90
N LEU A 36 20.04 1.95 -11.75
CA LEU A 36 18.66 2.41 -11.71
C LEU A 36 18.22 2.79 -13.12
N ILE A 37 17.07 2.26 -13.54
CA ILE A 37 16.42 2.61 -14.80
C ILE A 37 14.99 3.09 -14.47
N ASP A 38 14.71 4.35 -14.82
CA ASP A 38 13.39 4.97 -14.67
C ASP A 38 12.68 5.01 -16.03
N LEU A 39 11.49 4.42 -16.10
CA LEU A 39 10.69 4.31 -17.32
C LEU A 39 9.27 4.83 -17.11
N GLU A 40 8.67 5.26 -18.22
CA GLU A 40 7.25 5.59 -18.30
C GLU A 40 6.62 4.86 -19.48
N HIS A 41 5.53 4.15 -19.26
CA HIS A 41 4.71 3.63 -20.35
C HIS A 41 3.84 4.75 -20.91
N ARG A 42 4.21 5.30 -22.06
CA ARG A 42 3.60 6.53 -22.62
C ARG A 42 2.09 6.43 -22.84
N PRO A 43 1.56 5.33 -23.42
CA PRO A 43 0.13 5.22 -23.67
C PRO A 43 -0.74 5.29 -22.40
N THR A 44 -0.28 4.74 -21.27
CA THR A 44 -1.05 4.72 -20.02
C THR A 44 -0.54 5.72 -18.99
N GLY A 45 0.71 6.15 -19.05
CA GLY A 45 1.36 6.98 -18.04
C GLY A 45 1.87 6.19 -16.82
N ALA A 46 1.83 4.86 -16.84
CA ALA A 46 2.37 4.04 -15.75
C ALA A 46 3.88 4.26 -15.58
N GLY A 47 4.31 4.49 -14.34
CA GLY A 47 5.73 4.57 -13.99
C GLY A 47 6.32 3.17 -13.72
N HIS A 48 7.61 2.98 -14.05
CA HIS A 48 8.33 1.76 -13.71
C HIS A 48 9.77 2.10 -13.32
N ILE A 49 10.19 1.72 -12.13
CA ILE A 49 11.59 1.75 -11.73
C ILE A 49 12.13 0.32 -11.69
N HIS A 50 13.29 0.14 -12.29
CA HIS A 50 14.07 -1.09 -12.17
C HIS A 50 15.44 -0.79 -11.54
N ILE A 51 15.82 -1.60 -10.55
CA ILE A 51 17.17 -1.63 -10.00
C ILE A 51 17.82 -2.95 -10.39
N GLY A 52 18.65 -2.91 -11.43
CA GLY A 52 19.39 -4.06 -11.94
C GLY A 52 20.71 -4.26 -11.20
N ASN A 53 21.00 -5.49 -10.78
CA ASN A 53 22.25 -5.89 -10.15
C ASN A 53 22.49 -7.41 -10.30
N ASP A 54 23.49 -7.96 -9.60
CA ASP A 54 23.82 -9.39 -9.64
C ASP A 54 23.14 -10.21 -8.53
N ASP A 55 22.25 -9.57 -7.74
CA ASP A 55 21.51 -10.25 -6.67
C ASP A 55 20.50 -11.24 -7.27
N ARG A 56 20.47 -12.44 -6.70
CA ARG A 56 19.50 -13.48 -7.07
C ARG A 56 18.13 -13.25 -6.46
N GLU A 57 18.04 -12.41 -5.44
CA GLU A 57 16.76 -12.00 -4.86
C GLU A 57 16.07 -11.07 -5.84
N ASN A 58 15.04 -11.56 -6.50
CA ASN A 58 14.29 -10.78 -7.46
C ASN A 58 12.98 -10.31 -6.86
N THR A 59 12.77 -9.00 -6.88
CA THR A 59 11.58 -8.35 -6.33
C THR A 59 10.70 -7.78 -7.44
N PHE A 60 9.42 -7.93 -7.28
CA PHE A 60 8.40 -7.18 -8.01
C PHE A 60 7.47 -6.49 -7.02
N SER A 61 7.00 -5.29 -7.37
CA SER A 61 5.80 -4.73 -6.76
C SER A 61 5.01 -3.89 -7.75
N VAL A 62 3.70 -3.82 -7.53
CA VAL A 62 2.82 -2.81 -8.12
C VAL A 62 2.16 -2.02 -7.01
N ALA A 63 2.22 -0.69 -7.10
CA ALA A 63 1.60 0.23 -6.17
C ALA A 63 0.57 1.10 -6.89
N PHE A 64 -0.49 1.45 -6.17
CA PHE A 64 -1.53 2.36 -6.62
C PHE A 64 -1.70 3.49 -5.60
N LYS A 65 -1.94 4.71 -6.09
CA LYS A 65 -2.40 5.78 -5.19
C LYS A 65 -3.85 5.49 -4.81
N THR A 66 -4.09 5.11 -3.56
CA THR A 66 -5.42 4.83 -3.02
C THR A 66 -5.77 5.93 -2.02
N VAL A 67 -6.63 6.87 -2.43
CA VAL A 67 -6.97 8.06 -1.67
C VAL A 67 -8.39 7.93 -1.12
N PRO A 68 -8.59 7.37 0.10
CA PRO A 68 -9.90 7.25 0.71
C PRO A 68 -10.46 8.62 1.11
N THR A 69 -11.78 8.74 1.07
CA THR A 69 -12.53 9.96 1.43
C THR A 69 -13.26 9.84 2.76
N ASP A 70 -13.14 8.69 3.40
CA ASP A 70 -13.77 8.36 4.70
C ASP A 70 -12.94 7.30 5.45
N SER A 71 -13.43 6.88 6.61
CA SER A 71 -12.79 5.87 7.46
C SER A 71 -13.46 4.49 7.37
N THR A 72 -14.10 4.15 6.26
CA THR A 72 -14.71 2.83 6.05
C THR A 72 -13.69 1.71 5.88
N GLY A 73 -12.40 2.03 5.71
CA GLY A 73 -11.35 1.06 5.41
C GLY A 73 -11.45 0.48 4.01
N VAL A 74 -12.08 1.20 3.07
CA VAL A 74 -12.30 0.72 1.69
C VAL A 74 -11.00 0.28 1.01
N ALA A 75 -9.89 1.02 1.21
CA ALA A 75 -8.59 0.69 0.64
C ALA A 75 -8.02 -0.61 1.23
N HIS A 76 -8.11 -0.81 2.54
CA HIS A 76 -7.63 -1.99 3.26
C HIS A 76 -8.48 -3.24 2.95
N ILE A 77 -9.81 -3.09 2.99
CA ILE A 77 -10.71 -4.20 2.61
C ILE A 77 -10.53 -4.59 1.14
N LEU A 78 -10.23 -3.63 0.27
CA LEU A 78 -9.92 -3.91 -1.12
C LEU A 78 -8.58 -4.63 -1.27
N GLU A 79 -7.54 -4.24 -0.52
CA GLU A 79 -6.25 -4.93 -0.48
C GLU A 79 -6.44 -6.43 -0.26
N HIS A 80 -7.21 -6.83 0.76
CA HIS A 80 -7.54 -8.21 1.04
C HIS A 80 -8.38 -8.85 -0.07
N THR A 81 -9.41 -8.15 -0.53
CA THR A 81 -10.42 -8.71 -1.45
C THR A 81 -9.87 -8.97 -2.85
N VAL A 82 -8.93 -8.15 -3.37
CA VAL A 82 -8.32 -8.38 -4.70
C VAL A 82 -7.50 -9.66 -4.74
N LEU A 83 -6.98 -10.12 -3.60
CA LEU A 83 -6.20 -11.35 -3.47
C LEU A 83 -7.05 -12.60 -3.31
N CYS A 84 -8.39 -12.46 -3.18
CA CYS A 84 -9.32 -13.58 -2.98
C CYS A 84 -9.73 -14.31 -4.27
N GLY A 85 -9.24 -13.88 -5.43
CA GLY A 85 -9.52 -14.50 -6.72
C GLY A 85 -9.68 -13.49 -7.84
N SER A 86 -9.32 -13.89 -9.07
CA SER A 86 -9.26 -13.01 -10.21
C SER A 86 -9.73 -13.69 -11.49
N ARG A 87 -9.78 -12.95 -12.59
CA ARG A 87 -10.29 -13.43 -13.88
C ARG A 87 -9.62 -14.72 -14.36
N LYS A 88 -8.30 -14.79 -14.26
CA LYS A 88 -7.50 -15.95 -14.70
C LYS A 88 -7.39 -17.02 -13.61
N PHE A 89 -7.40 -16.59 -12.36
CA PHE A 89 -7.28 -17.44 -11.17
C PHE A 89 -8.56 -17.38 -10.33
N PRO A 90 -9.70 -17.94 -10.82
CA PRO A 90 -11.01 -17.87 -10.17
C PRO A 90 -11.13 -18.89 -9.03
N VAL A 91 -10.06 -19.07 -8.27
CA VAL A 91 -10.00 -19.94 -7.11
C VAL A 91 -10.05 -19.11 -5.85
N ARG A 92 -10.52 -19.71 -4.76
CA ARG A 92 -10.53 -19.04 -3.47
C ARG A 92 -9.11 -18.91 -2.94
N ASP A 93 -8.75 -17.71 -2.52
CA ASP A 93 -7.48 -17.38 -1.87
C ASP A 93 -6.21 -17.86 -2.63
N PRO A 94 -6.01 -17.49 -3.89
CA PRO A 94 -4.83 -17.87 -4.65
C PRO A 94 -3.55 -17.35 -3.97
N PHE A 95 -3.60 -16.20 -3.30
CA PHE A 95 -2.49 -15.62 -2.55
C PHE A 95 -2.00 -16.55 -1.45
N PHE A 96 -2.87 -17.03 -0.56
CA PHE A 96 -2.47 -17.94 0.51
C PHE A 96 -2.03 -19.31 -0.01
N SER A 97 -2.57 -19.74 -1.15
CA SER A 97 -2.10 -20.96 -1.82
C SER A 97 -0.67 -20.79 -2.33
N MET A 98 -0.33 -19.65 -2.94
CA MET A 98 1.02 -19.33 -3.42
C MET A 98 1.99 -19.12 -2.25
N LEU A 99 1.59 -18.44 -1.19
CA LEU A 99 2.41 -18.24 0.01
C LEU A 99 2.95 -19.56 0.59
N LYS A 100 2.16 -20.63 0.50
CA LYS A 100 2.52 -21.97 1.01
C LYS A 100 3.25 -22.88 0.01
N ARG A 101 3.12 -22.61 -1.30
CA ARG A 101 3.52 -23.54 -2.37
C ARG A 101 4.56 -22.98 -3.34
N SER A 102 4.71 -21.68 -3.41
CA SER A 102 5.74 -21.05 -4.23
C SER A 102 7.11 -21.08 -3.51
N LEU A 103 8.15 -20.73 -4.26
CA LEU A 103 9.50 -20.58 -3.73
C LEU A 103 9.79 -19.14 -3.30
N ASN A 104 8.73 -18.40 -2.93
CA ASN A 104 8.86 -17.04 -2.47
C ASN A 104 9.74 -16.93 -1.23
N THR A 105 10.52 -15.87 -1.16
CA THR A 105 11.24 -15.43 0.03
C THR A 105 10.47 -14.36 0.79
N PHE A 106 9.57 -13.66 0.07
CA PHE A 106 8.66 -12.69 0.64
C PHE A 106 7.41 -12.57 -0.24
N MET A 107 6.24 -12.52 0.38
CA MET A 107 4.97 -12.16 -0.24
C MET A 107 4.13 -11.39 0.76
N ASN A 108 3.60 -10.23 0.34
CA ASN A 108 2.74 -9.42 1.20
C ASN A 108 1.85 -8.49 0.37
N ALA A 109 1.01 -7.73 1.06
CA ALA A 109 0.34 -6.54 0.60
C ALA A 109 0.39 -5.48 1.69
N PHE A 110 0.33 -4.21 1.35
CA PHE A 110 0.38 -3.09 2.29
C PHE A 110 -0.58 -2.00 1.87
N THR A 111 -1.36 -1.50 2.83
CA THR A 111 -2.16 -0.28 2.67
C THR A 111 -1.67 0.79 3.63
N ALA A 112 -1.23 1.92 3.06
CA ALA A 112 -0.93 3.14 3.79
C ALA A 112 -2.08 4.15 3.68
N SER A 113 -1.85 5.39 4.10
CA SER A 113 -2.90 6.41 4.11
C SER A 113 -3.36 6.84 2.71
N ASP A 114 -2.48 6.76 1.69
CA ASP A 114 -2.73 7.25 0.33
C ASP A 114 -2.17 6.33 -0.78
N TRP A 115 -1.70 5.14 -0.43
CA TRP A 115 -1.27 4.12 -1.41
C TRP A 115 -1.51 2.70 -0.90
N THR A 116 -1.62 1.77 -1.84
CA THR A 116 -1.66 0.32 -1.60
C THR A 116 -0.66 -0.35 -2.53
N MET A 117 0.12 -1.31 -2.01
CA MET A 117 1.21 -1.96 -2.75
C MET A 117 1.18 -3.48 -2.56
N TYR A 118 1.51 -4.20 -3.61
CA TYR A 118 1.54 -5.66 -3.67
C TYR A 118 2.95 -6.13 -4.06
N PRO A 119 3.85 -6.39 -3.10
CA PRO A 119 5.20 -6.87 -3.35
C PRO A 119 5.33 -8.38 -3.21
N PHE A 120 6.27 -8.96 -3.96
CA PHE A 120 6.82 -10.29 -3.69
C PHE A 120 8.31 -10.35 -4.05
N CYS A 121 9.02 -11.32 -3.46
CA CYS A 121 10.40 -11.64 -3.76
C CYS A 121 10.59 -13.15 -3.93
N THR A 122 11.48 -13.55 -4.82
CA THR A 122 11.90 -14.94 -5.01
C THR A 122 13.24 -15.04 -5.73
N GLN A 123 14.01 -16.09 -5.44
CA GLN A 123 15.28 -16.38 -6.12
C GLN A 123 15.11 -17.28 -7.35
N ASN A 124 13.90 -17.77 -7.59
CA ASN A 124 13.62 -18.70 -8.69
C ASN A 124 12.93 -18.00 -9.86
N LYS A 125 13.58 -17.99 -11.04
CA LYS A 125 13.06 -17.31 -12.24
C LYS A 125 11.65 -17.78 -12.63
N LYS A 126 11.37 -19.09 -12.60
CA LYS A 126 10.05 -19.62 -12.99
C LYS A 126 8.97 -19.19 -11.99
N ASP A 127 9.31 -19.25 -10.72
CA ASP A 127 8.42 -18.82 -9.65
C ASP A 127 8.13 -17.31 -9.74
N PHE A 128 9.15 -16.49 -10.03
CA PHE A 128 8.99 -15.05 -10.23
C PHE A 128 7.92 -14.73 -11.27
N TYR A 129 7.96 -15.35 -12.44
CA TYR A 129 6.98 -15.08 -13.49
C TYR A 129 5.61 -15.71 -13.21
N ASN A 130 5.54 -16.79 -12.44
CA ASN A 130 4.27 -17.32 -11.96
C ASN A 130 3.60 -16.36 -10.96
N LEU A 131 4.38 -15.85 -10.00
CA LEU A 131 3.90 -14.86 -9.03
C LEU A 131 3.52 -13.54 -9.72
N LEU A 132 4.33 -13.08 -10.67
CA LEU A 132 4.04 -11.89 -11.47
C LEU A 132 2.70 -12.02 -12.18
N ASP A 133 2.41 -13.19 -12.80
CA ASP A 133 1.14 -13.45 -13.45
C ASP A 133 -0.06 -13.39 -12.49
N VAL A 134 0.08 -13.99 -11.31
CA VAL A 134 -0.96 -13.97 -10.26
C VAL A 134 -1.20 -12.55 -9.75
N TYR A 135 -0.13 -11.80 -9.43
CA TYR A 135 -0.25 -10.45 -8.86
C TYR A 135 -0.82 -9.43 -9.85
N LEU A 136 -0.43 -9.52 -11.13
CA LEU A 136 -0.99 -8.66 -12.18
C LEU A 136 -2.48 -8.95 -12.39
N ASP A 137 -2.87 -10.23 -12.50
CA ASP A 137 -4.27 -10.56 -12.70
C ASP A 137 -5.13 -10.23 -11.48
N ALA A 138 -4.63 -10.49 -10.27
CA ALA A 138 -5.30 -10.13 -9.03
C ALA A 138 -5.51 -8.61 -8.91
N SER A 139 -4.47 -7.81 -9.13
CA SER A 139 -4.55 -6.36 -8.94
C SER A 139 -5.42 -5.67 -9.99
N PHE A 140 -5.31 -6.05 -11.27
CA PHE A 140 -6.01 -5.34 -12.35
C PHE A 140 -7.36 -5.97 -12.73
N TYR A 141 -7.56 -7.26 -12.47
CA TYR A 141 -8.77 -8.01 -12.88
C TYR A 141 -9.34 -8.89 -11.77
N PRO A 142 -9.45 -8.38 -10.52
CA PRO A 142 -10.01 -9.15 -9.41
C PRO A 142 -11.50 -9.42 -9.62
N ASN A 143 -12.00 -10.51 -9.04
CA ASN A 143 -13.42 -10.82 -9.08
C ASN A 143 -14.23 -9.90 -8.17
N ILE A 144 -13.69 -9.51 -7.03
CA ILE A 144 -14.35 -8.71 -5.97
C ILE A 144 -15.78 -9.22 -5.74
N ASP A 145 -15.91 -10.50 -5.45
CA ASP A 145 -17.23 -11.09 -5.24
C ASP A 145 -17.81 -10.71 -3.88
N ARG A 146 -19.15 -10.88 -3.74
CA ARG A 146 -19.87 -10.47 -2.54
C ARG A 146 -19.50 -11.32 -1.30
N LEU A 147 -19.11 -12.57 -1.49
CA LEU A 147 -18.74 -13.45 -0.37
C LEU A 147 -17.36 -13.07 0.16
N SER A 148 -16.39 -12.81 -0.71
CA SER A 148 -15.07 -12.29 -0.32
C SER A 148 -15.20 -10.95 0.42
N PHE A 149 -16.01 -10.01 -0.10
CA PHE A 149 -16.29 -8.77 0.63
C PHE A 149 -16.86 -8.99 2.04
N ARG A 150 -17.81 -9.92 2.18
CA ARG A 150 -18.39 -10.25 3.51
C ARG A 150 -17.41 -10.95 4.43
N GLN A 151 -16.50 -11.75 3.89
CA GLN A 151 -15.48 -12.44 4.66
C GLN A 151 -14.39 -11.46 5.13
N GLU A 152 -13.82 -10.69 4.18
CA GLU A 152 -12.70 -9.80 4.48
C GLU A 152 -13.16 -8.51 5.15
N GLY A 153 -14.21 -7.88 4.66
CA GLY A 153 -14.72 -6.61 5.17
C GLY A 153 -15.53 -6.76 6.44
N HIS A 154 -16.83 -6.96 6.27
CA HIS A 154 -17.76 -7.12 7.41
C HIS A 154 -19.03 -7.90 7.04
N ARG A 155 -19.62 -8.52 8.06
CA ARG A 155 -20.92 -9.18 7.99
C ARG A 155 -21.53 -9.25 9.38
N LEU A 156 -22.85 -9.45 9.46
CA LEU A 156 -23.52 -9.80 10.70
C LEU A 156 -23.52 -11.32 10.91
N GLU A 157 -23.21 -11.74 12.14
CA GLU A 157 -23.34 -13.12 12.62
C GLU A 157 -24.14 -13.16 13.91
N ILE A 158 -24.75 -14.29 14.18
CA ILE A 158 -25.40 -14.58 15.46
C ILE A 158 -24.34 -15.17 16.39
N GLU A 159 -24.20 -14.61 17.57
CA GLU A 159 -23.33 -15.11 18.64
C GLU A 159 -24.13 -15.35 19.91
N GLY A 160 -23.62 -16.22 20.77
CA GLY A 160 -24.24 -16.56 22.04
C GLY A 160 -24.64 -18.04 22.16
N ILE A 161 -25.18 -18.42 23.34
CA ILE A 161 -25.67 -19.78 23.62
C ILE A 161 -27.02 -19.96 22.93
N PRO A 162 -27.22 -21.06 22.14
CA PRO A 162 -28.48 -21.31 21.45
C PRO A 162 -29.69 -21.14 22.38
N GLU A 163 -30.69 -20.37 21.90
CA GLU A 163 -31.98 -20.10 22.55
C GLU A 163 -31.96 -19.32 23.87
N LYS A 164 -30.75 -18.91 24.36
CA LYS A 164 -30.63 -18.20 25.64
C LYS A 164 -30.09 -16.78 25.55
N ASP A 165 -29.14 -16.55 24.65
CA ASP A 165 -28.40 -15.29 24.61
C ASP A 165 -27.96 -14.95 23.18
N TRP A 166 -28.84 -15.11 22.20
CA TRP A 166 -28.55 -14.79 20.82
C TRP A 166 -28.52 -13.26 20.59
N HIS A 167 -27.42 -12.78 20.12
CA HIS A 167 -27.27 -11.38 19.70
C HIS A 167 -26.51 -11.26 18.40
N LEU A 168 -26.73 -10.16 17.69
CA LEU A 168 -26.06 -9.90 16.43
C LEU A 168 -24.73 -9.17 16.68
N VAL A 169 -23.67 -9.67 16.04
CA VAL A 169 -22.32 -9.06 16.08
C VAL A 169 -21.79 -8.84 14.68
N TYR A 170 -21.01 -7.80 14.53
CA TYR A 170 -20.22 -7.63 13.31
C TYR A 170 -18.97 -8.49 13.37
N LYS A 171 -18.67 -9.18 12.25
CA LYS A 171 -17.45 -9.96 12.02
C LYS A 171 -16.91 -9.70 10.63
N GLY A 172 -15.62 -9.89 10.44
CA GLY A 172 -14.88 -9.74 9.19
C GLY A 172 -13.38 -9.77 9.51
N VAL A 173 -12.55 -10.12 8.56
CA VAL A 173 -11.10 -10.18 8.79
C VAL A 173 -10.59 -8.78 9.15
N VAL A 174 -10.76 -7.81 8.25
CA VAL A 174 -10.34 -6.41 8.47
C VAL A 174 -11.11 -5.76 9.63
N TYR A 175 -12.41 -6.04 9.77
CA TYR A 175 -13.19 -5.52 10.90
C TYR A 175 -12.58 -5.95 12.25
N ASN A 176 -12.25 -7.23 12.40
CA ASN A 176 -11.69 -7.76 13.64
C ASN A 176 -10.25 -7.28 13.88
N GLU A 177 -9.45 -7.20 12.83
CA GLU A 177 -8.09 -6.64 12.88
C GLU A 177 -8.11 -5.19 13.37
N MET A 178 -8.95 -4.37 12.77
CA MET A 178 -9.06 -2.96 13.14
C MET A 178 -9.70 -2.76 14.53
N LYS A 179 -10.62 -3.62 14.92
CA LYS A 179 -11.15 -3.64 16.30
C LYS A 179 -10.03 -3.94 17.30
N GLY A 180 -9.13 -4.87 16.99
CA GLY A 180 -7.95 -5.16 17.80
C GLY A 180 -6.96 -3.99 17.82
N ALA A 181 -6.63 -3.43 16.65
CA ALA A 181 -5.70 -2.30 16.55
C ALA A 181 -6.20 -1.08 17.33
N MET A 182 -7.48 -0.72 17.20
CA MET A 182 -8.08 0.43 17.87
C MET A 182 -8.37 0.21 19.36
N SER A 183 -8.10 -0.96 19.92
CA SER A 183 -8.09 -1.17 21.37
C SER A 183 -6.81 -0.63 22.04
N SER A 184 -5.75 -0.38 21.26
CA SER A 184 -4.49 0.20 21.76
C SER A 184 -4.61 1.71 21.96
N PRO A 185 -4.35 2.25 23.16
CA PRO A 185 -4.32 3.70 23.41
C PRO A 185 -3.38 4.46 22.46
N ASP A 186 -2.21 3.89 22.17
CA ASP A 186 -1.22 4.52 21.29
C ASP A 186 -1.74 4.60 19.84
N GLN A 187 -2.43 3.59 19.35
CA GLN A 187 -3.05 3.62 18.03
C GLN A 187 -4.17 4.67 17.95
N VAL A 188 -4.98 4.76 18.98
CA VAL A 188 -6.03 5.80 19.07
C VAL A 188 -5.37 7.19 19.10
N MET A 189 -4.29 7.40 19.86
CA MET A 189 -3.55 8.65 19.88
C MET A 189 -3.01 9.02 18.50
N VAL A 190 -2.32 8.11 17.81
CA VAL A 190 -1.77 8.35 16.46
C VAL A 190 -2.87 8.71 15.46
N ARG A 191 -4.01 8.00 15.47
CA ARG A 191 -5.15 8.30 14.57
C ARG A 191 -5.80 9.65 14.90
N SER A 192 -5.96 9.96 16.17
CA SER A 192 -6.50 11.24 16.61
C SER A 192 -5.57 12.41 16.26
N MET A 193 -4.26 12.20 16.40
CA MET A 193 -3.23 13.14 15.98
C MET A 193 -3.31 13.41 14.46
N LEU A 194 -3.35 12.38 13.64
CA LEU A 194 -3.46 12.54 12.17
C LEU A 194 -4.76 13.27 11.79
N ASN A 195 -5.88 12.94 12.43
CA ASN A 195 -7.15 13.62 12.21
C ASN A 195 -7.07 15.12 12.55
N ALA A 196 -6.40 15.48 13.65
CA ALA A 196 -6.20 16.86 14.05
C ALA A 196 -5.20 17.62 13.17
N MET A 197 -4.13 16.92 12.72
CA MET A 197 -3.04 17.51 11.91
C MET A 197 -3.40 17.71 10.45
N TYR A 198 -4.26 16.89 9.88
CA TYR A 198 -4.56 16.86 8.45
C TYR A 198 -6.06 16.93 8.14
N PRO A 199 -6.82 17.90 8.73
CA PRO A 199 -8.27 17.94 8.61
C PRO A 199 -8.78 18.13 7.17
N ASP A 200 -7.95 18.67 6.26
CA ASP A 200 -8.32 19.02 4.90
C ASP A 200 -7.82 18.02 3.85
N THR A 201 -7.19 16.92 4.29
CA THR A 201 -6.59 15.90 3.40
C THR A 201 -7.09 14.51 3.72
N THR A 202 -6.76 13.52 2.86
CA THR A 202 -7.07 12.11 3.09
C THR A 202 -6.46 11.56 4.39
N TYR A 203 -5.36 12.14 4.87
CA TYR A 203 -4.64 11.68 6.07
C TYR A 203 -5.45 11.85 7.37
N ARG A 204 -6.53 12.63 7.36
CA ARG A 204 -7.50 12.69 8.47
C ARG A 204 -8.23 11.37 8.69
N HIS A 205 -8.38 10.57 7.65
CA HIS A 205 -9.13 9.32 7.68
C HIS A 205 -8.27 8.15 8.13
N ASN A 206 -8.90 7.17 8.76
CA ASN A 206 -8.25 5.90 9.04
C ASN A 206 -8.35 5.01 7.79
N SER A 207 -7.30 4.94 6.97
CA SER A 207 -7.26 4.12 5.75
C SER A 207 -7.42 2.62 6.03
N GLY A 208 -6.99 2.15 7.23
CA GLY A 208 -7.22 0.78 7.68
C GLY A 208 -8.69 0.51 8.04
N GLY A 209 -9.43 1.54 8.35
CA GLY A 209 -10.84 1.49 8.75
C GLY A 209 -11.08 1.72 10.24
N ASP A 210 -12.11 2.50 10.54
CA ASP A 210 -12.62 2.65 11.90
C ASP A 210 -13.69 1.58 12.13
N PRO A 211 -13.58 0.74 13.17
CA PRO A 211 -14.56 -0.32 13.46
C PRO A 211 -16.01 0.15 13.55
N VAL A 212 -16.23 1.41 13.96
CA VAL A 212 -17.57 2.02 14.00
C VAL A 212 -18.07 2.36 12.60
N VAL A 213 -17.17 2.70 11.68
CA VAL A 213 -17.48 3.17 10.32
C VAL A 213 -17.45 2.02 9.30
N ILE A 214 -16.55 1.04 9.45
CA ILE A 214 -16.42 -0.13 8.53
C ILE A 214 -17.77 -0.74 8.14
N PRO A 215 -18.75 -0.96 9.07
CA PRO A 215 -20.04 -1.56 8.71
C PRO A 215 -20.91 -0.76 7.75
N THR A 216 -20.55 0.49 7.48
CA THR A 216 -21.28 1.33 6.51
C THR A 216 -20.81 1.14 5.06
N LEU A 217 -19.64 0.50 4.86
CA LEU A 217 -19.12 0.22 3.53
C LEU A 217 -20.00 -0.78 2.80
N THR A 218 -20.35 -0.46 1.57
CA THR A 218 -21.09 -1.37 0.69
C THR A 218 -20.19 -2.04 -0.34
N HIS A 219 -20.57 -3.23 -0.79
CA HIS A 219 -19.89 -3.93 -1.86
C HIS A 219 -19.79 -3.11 -3.18
N ALA A 220 -20.82 -2.29 -3.47
CA ALA A 220 -20.81 -1.41 -4.64
C ALA A 220 -19.72 -0.33 -4.52
N GLN A 221 -19.56 0.28 -3.36
CA GLN A 221 -18.51 1.28 -3.11
C GLN A 221 -17.12 0.66 -3.22
N LEU A 222 -16.92 -0.59 -2.73
CA LEU A 222 -15.67 -1.31 -2.87
C LEU A 222 -15.29 -1.51 -4.35
N LYS A 223 -16.24 -1.97 -5.18
CA LYS A 223 -16.03 -2.10 -6.64
C LYS A 223 -15.72 -0.76 -7.31
N GLN A 224 -16.44 0.28 -6.96
CA GLN A 224 -16.22 1.61 -7.50
C GLN A 224 -14.84 2.16 -7.12
N PHE A 225 -14.39 1.89 -5.89
CA PHE A 225 -13.05 2.28 -5.44
C PHE A 225 -11.96 1.58 -6.24
N HIS A 226 -12.11 0.26 -6.51
CA HIS A 226 -11.19 -0.47 -7.38
C HIS A 226 -11.16 0.13 -8.80
N GLN A 227 -12.30 0.31 -9.44
CA GLN A 227 -12.40 0.86 -10.80
C GLN A 227 -11.73 2.24 -10.94
N ARG A 228 -11.82 3.06 -9.88
CA ARG A 228 -11.21 4.40 -9.86
C ARG A 228 -9.70 4.37 -9.64
N HIS A 229 -9.21 3.51 -8.74
CA HIS A 229 -7.83 3.60 -8.27
C HIS A 229 -6.89 2.56 -8.88
N TYR A 230 -7.38 1.38 -9.29
CA TYR A 230 -6.56 0.27 -9.78
C TYR A 230 -6.47 0.29 -11.31
N HIS A 231 -5.92 1.37 -11.81
CA HIS A 231 -5.72 1.60 -13.24
C HIS A 231 -4.23 1.84 -13.54
N PRO A 232 -3.71 1.41 -14.71
CA PRO A 232 -2.31 1.65 -15.06
C PRO A 232 -1.87 3.11 -14.96
N SER A 233 -2.73 4.07 -15.31
CA SER A 233 -2.43 5.51 -15.19
C SER A 233 -2.23 5.99 -13.74
N ASN A 234 -2.62 5.17 -12.76
CA ASN A 234 -2.47 5.41 -11.33
C ASN A 234 -1.50 4.43 -10.69
N SER A 235 -0.79 3.63 -11.49
CA SER A 235 0.09 2.58 -11.00
C SER A 235 1.56 2.96 -11.11
N PHE A 236 2.34 2.37 -10.23
CA PHE A 236 3.78 2.45 -10.21
C PHE A 236 4.35 1.03 -10.04
N PHE A 237 5.12 0.59 -11.04
CA PHE A 237 5.78 -0.71 -11.02
C PHE A 237 7.20 -0.57 -10.48
N TYR A 238 7.64 -1.57 -9.76
CA TYR A 238 9.01 -1.69 -9.28
C TYR A 238 9.52 -3.10 -9.52
N THR A 239 10.74 -3.21 -10.03
CA THR A 239 11.47 -4.47 -10.15
C THR A 239 12.91 -4.31 -9.68
N TYR A 240 13.47 -5.38 -9.12
CA TYR A 240 14.82 -5.43 -8.59
C TYR A 240 15.43 -6.81 -8.89
N GLY A 241 16.74 -6.86 -9.08
CA GLY A 241 17.50 -8.10 -9.13
C GLY A 241 18.22 -8.36 -10.45
N ASN A 242 18.54 -9.63 -10.71
CA ASN A 242 19.36 -10.03 -11.85
C ASN A 242 18.57 -10.56 -13.06
N LEU A 243 17.24 -10.64 -12.97
CA LEU A 243 16.42 -11.08 -14.10
C LEU A 243 16.29 -9.98 -15.16
N PRO A 244 16.20 -10.34 -16.46
CA PRO A 244 16.20 -9.38 -17.55
C PRO A 244 15.01 -8.44 -17.53
N LEU A 245 15.25 -7.12 -17.45
CA LEU A 245 14.22 -6.09 -17.45
C LEU A 245 13.25 -6.21 -18.64
N MET A 246 13.74 -6.50 -19.83
CA MET A 246 12.89 -6.62 -21.03
C MET A 246 11.84 -7.73 -20.92
N GLU A 247 12.12 -8.81 -20.19
CA GLU A 247 11.12 -9.86 -19.94
C GLU A 247 9.99 -9.32 -19.04
N HIS A 248 10.36 -8.53 -18.00
CA HIS A 248 9.38 -7.89 -17.11
C HIS A 248 8.48 -6.92 -17.88
N LEU A 249 9.09 -6.00 -18.64
CA LEU A 249 8.34 -5.00 -19.42
C LEU A 249 7.37 -5.64 -20.40
N ARG A 250 7.79 -6.70 -21.11
CA ARG A 250 6.94 -7.42 -22.06
C ARG A 250 5.74 -8.06 -21.37
N ILE A 251 5.96 -8.77 -20.25
CA ILE A 251 4.88 -9.44 -19.53
C ILE A 251 3.88 -8.43 -18.97
N ILE A 252 4.36 -7.34 -18.36
CA ILE A 252 3.50 -6.28 -17.82
C ILE A 252 2.71 -5.62 -18.96
N HIS A 253 3.37 -5.31 -20.08
CA HIS A 253 2.73 -4.75 -21.26
C HIS A 253 1.64 -5.68 -21.78
N ASP A 254 1.99 -6.95 -22.06
CA ASP A 254 1.09 -7.91 -22.68
C ASP A 254 -0.13 -8.28 -21.82
N LYS A 255 0.06 -8.34 -20.51
CA LYS A 255 -1.01 -8.73 -19.59
C LYS A 255 -1.90 -7.57 -19.14
N VAL A 256 -1.35 -6.37 -19.09
CA VAL A 256 -2.05 -5.23 -18.51
C VAL A 256 -2.02 -4.01 -19.43
N LEU A 257 -0.84 -3.44 -19.72
CA LEU A 257 -0.76 -2.06 -20.19
C LEU A 257 -1.36 -1.84 -21.57
N LYS A 258 -1.20 -2.79 -22.49
CA LYS A 258 -1.74 -2.69 -23.86
C LYS A 258 -3.27 -2.72 -23.93
N HIS A 259 -3.95 -3.06 -22.83
CA HIS A 259 -5.41 -3.16 -22.76
C HIS A 259 -6.07 -1.92 -22.16
N HIS A 260 -5.29 -0.88 -21.86
CA HIS A 260 -5.77 0.34 -21.20
C HIS A 260 -5.25 1.59 -21.89
N ASP A 261 -6.11 2.57 -22.00
CA ASP A 261 -5.76 3.92 -22.43
C ASP A 261 -5.39 4.80 -21.22
N ARG A 262 -4.78 5.95 -21.49
CA ARG A 262 -4.44 6.92 -20.45
C ARG A 262 -5.69 7.62 -19.93
N LEU A 263 -5.79 7.74 -18.60
CA LEU A 263 -6.81 8.55 -17.92
C LEU A 263 -6.17 9.35 -16.79
N ASP A 264 -6.88 10.36 -16.29
CA ASP A 264 -6.52 11.09 -15.08
C ASP A 264 -7.28 10.46 -13.89
N PRO A 265 -6.59 9.75 -12.97
CA PRO A 265 -7.23 9.13 -11.83
C PRO A 265 -7.68 10.13 -10.76
N ASN A 266 -7.23 11.40 -10.85
CA ASN A 266 -7.50 12.46 -9.88
C ASN A 266 -7.18 12.03 -8.43
N THR A 267 -5.95 11.52 -8.22
CA THR A 267 -5.46 11.00 -6.93
C THR A 267 -4.39 11.88 -6.30
N THR A 268 -4.29 13.13 -6.73
CA THR A 268 -3.35 14.10 -6.14
C THR A 268 -3.85 14.55 -4.78
N VAL A 269 -3.03 14.36 -3.75
CA VAL A 269 -3.27 14.88 -2.40
C VAL A 269 -2.59 16.24 -2.28
N ARG A 270 -3.38 17.27 -1.95
CA ARG A 270 -2.84 18.62 -1.73
C ARG A 270 -2.16 18.71 -0.36
N PRO A 271 -1.10 19.53 -0.22
CA PRO A 271 -0.51 19.80 1.09
C PRO A 271 -1.54 20.36 2.07
N GLN A 272 -1.44 19.96 3.34
CA GLN A 272 -2.24 20.55 4.42
C GLN A 272 -1.83 22.02 4.61
N PRO A 273 -2.78 22.99 4.55
CA PRO A 273 -2.48 24.37 4.87
C PRO A 273 -1.93 24.52 6.30
N ARG A 274 -0.92 25.36 6.48
CA ARG A 274 -0.36 25.63 7.81
C ARG A 274 -1.27 26.55 8.61
N TRP A 275 -1.39 26.30 9.91
CA TRP A 275 -2.13 27.17 10.82
C TRP A 275 -1.27 28.36 11.25
N LYS A 276 -1.94 29.48 11.54
CA LYS A 276 -1.29 30.68 12.08
C LYS A 276 -1.08 30.61 13.58
N GLU A 277 -1.89 29.82 14.29
CA GLU A 277 -1.87 29.68 15.74
C GLU A 277 -1.90 28.21 16.15
N PRO A 278 -1.34 27.89 17.34
CA PRO A 278 -1.43 26.54 17.88
C PRO A 278 -2.88 26.10 18.11
N ARG A 279 -3.16 24.85 17.77
CA ARG A 279 -4.47 24.21 17.98
C ARG A 279 -4.40 23.23 19.14
N ARG A 280 -5.53 23.02 19.82
CA ARG A 280 -5.67 22.00 20.84
C ARG A 280 -6.85 21.10 20.47
N ALA A 281 -6.68 19.79 20.65
CA ALA A 281 -7.73 18.80 20.48
C ALA A 281 -7.69 17.81 21.63
N THR A 282 -8.85 17.31 22.04
CA THR A 282 -8.98 16.28 23.07
C THR A 282 -9.77 15.12 22.49
N TYR A 283 -9.26 13.92 22.68
CA TYR A 283 -9.87 12.69 22.22
C TYR A 283 -9.96 11.70 23.39
N TRP A 284 -10.82 10.71 23.26
CA TRP A 284 -11.07 9.70 24.26
C TRP A 284 -10.69 8.34 23.71
N TYR A 285 -10.16 7.49 24.55
CA TYR A 285 -9.89 6.10 24.22
C TYR A 285 -10.49 5.15 25.28
N PRO A 286 -10.84 3.90 24.92
CA PRO A 286 -11.42 2.96 25.87
C PRO A 286 -10.37 2.47 26.87
N LEU A 287 -10.78 2.27 28.11
CA LEU A 287 -10.02 1.58 29.14
C LEU A 287 -10.83 0.34 29.58
N ASP A 288 -10.11 -0.71 29.93
CA ASP A 288 -10.73 -1.92 30.49
C ASP A 288 -11.43 -1.59 31.82
N SER A 289 -12.57 -2.25 32.07
CA SER A 289 -13.32 -2.08 33.30
C SER A 289 -12.45 -2.46 34.50
N GLY A 290 -12.38 -1.57 35.51
CA GLY A 290 -11.57 -1.75 36.70
C GLY A 290 -10.13 -1.22 36.59
N THR A 291 -9.71 -0.68 35.43
CA THR A 291 -8.40 -0.04 35.28
C THR A 291 -8.40 1.33 35.96
N ASP A 292 -7.38 1.61 36.81
CA ASP A 292 -7.17 2.94 37.38
C ASP A 292 -6.80 3.94 36.29
N ALA A 293 -7.64 4.94 36.08
CA ALA A 293 -7.47 5.97 35.05
C ALA A 293 -6.47 7.11 35.45
N SER A 294 -6.02 7.14 36.69
CA SER A 294 -5.29 8.28 37.26
C SER A 294 -3.97 8.64 36.55
N LYS A 295 -3.36 7.68 35.88
CA LYS A 295 -2.08 7.85 35.12
C LYS A 295 -2.17 7.36 33.67
N LYS A 296 -3.34 7.38 33.08
CA LYS A 296 -3.59 6.87 31.72
C LYS A 296 -3.75 7.97 30.67
N SER A 297 -3.71 9.23 31.08
CA SER A 297 -3.74 10.34 30.11
C SER A 297 -2.46 10.36 29.28
N GLN A 298 -2.63 10.58 27.98
CA GLN A 298 -1.53 10.76 27.02
C GLN A 298 -1.54 12.18 26.50
N VAL A 299 -0.36 12.75 26.24
CA VAL A 299 -0.19 14.07 25.63
C VAL A 299 0.68 13.92 24.42
N CYS A 300 0.25 14.50 23.31
CA CYS A 300 1.01 14.55 22.06
C CYS A 300 1.21 16.02 21.64
N VAL A 301 2.43 16.37 21.29
CA VAL A 301 2.76 17.66 20.66
C VAL A 301 3.27 17.38 19.27
N THR A 302 2.68 18.05 18.27
CA THR A 302 2.96 17.76 16.87
C THR A 302 2.94 19.01 16.00
N TRP A 303 3.68 19.06 14.92
CA TRP A 303 3.75 20.18 13.99
C TRP A 303 4.06 19.72 12.56
N LEU A 304 3.65 20.52 11.58
CA LEU A 304 4.03 20.34 10.18
C LEU A 304 5.45 20.87 9.99
N ALA A 305 6.44 19.99 9.91
CA ALA A 305 7.86 20.37 9.86
C ALA A 305 8.30 20.86 8.48
N CYS A 306 8.37 19.97 7.49
CA CYS A 306 8.85 20.25 6.15
C CYS A 306 7.99 19.56 5.08
N ASP A 307 8.25 19.86 3.82
CA ASP A 307 7.66 19.12 2.69
C ASP A 307 8.27 17.72 2.62
N ILE A 308 7.45 16.71 2.39
CA ILE A 308 7.89 15.31 2.25
C ILE A 308 8.80 15.10 1.02
N GLN A 309 8.78 15.99 0.04
CA GLN A 309 9.65 15.96 -1.13
C GLN A 309 11.04 16.57 -0.87
N ASP A 310 11.23 17.29 0.23
CA ASP A 310 12.52 17.83 0.63
C ASP A 310 13.36 16.79 1.37
N ALA A 311 14.04 15.93 0.62
CA ALA A 311 14.84 14.84 1.17
C ALA A 311 15.93 15.31 2.14
N PHE A 312 16.51 16.50 1.91
CA PHE A 312 17.54 17.07 2.78
C PHE A 312 16.97 17.46 4.15
N GLN A 313 15.86 18.20 4.16
CA GLN A 313 15.21 18.56 5.43
C GLN A 313 14.70 17.32 6.19
N ILE A 314 14.15 16.33 5.49
CA ILE A 314 13.74 15.05 6.12
C ILE A 314 14.93 14.38 6.80
N LEU A 315 16.08 14.30 6.13
CA LEU A 315 17.29 13.74 6.74
C LEU A 315 17.73 14.52 7.96
N VAL A 316 17.74 15.85 7.88
CA VAL A 316 18.09 16.73 9.02
C VAL A 316 17.15 16.48 10.20
N PHE A 317 15.82 16.40 9.98
CA PHE A 317 14.86 16.13 11.05
C PHE A 317 15.02 14.73 11.65
N LYS A 318 15.33 13.71 10.85
CA LYS A 318 15.62 12.35 11.34
C LYS A 318 16.87 12.31 12.21
N LEU A 319 17.93 13.02 11.82
CA LEU A 319 19.15 13.12 12.64
C LEU A 319 18.88 13.90 13.94
N LEU A 320 18.12 14.98 13.87
CA LEU A 320 17.73 15.76 15.04
C LEU A 320 16.88 14.92 16.01
N GLU A 321 15.95 14.12 15.51
CA GLU A 321 15.16 13.17 16.32
C GLU A 321 16.08 12.20 17.08
N GLN A 322 17.07 11.61 16.40
CA GLN A 322 18.02 10.70 17.03
C GLN A 322 18.86 11.40 18.12
N ILE A 323 19.28 12.63 17.89
CA ILE A 323 20.04 13.42 18.89
C ILE A 323 19.16 13.71 20.11
N LEU A 324 17.92 14.13 19.89
CA LEU A 324 17.04 14.62 20.95
C LEU A 324 16.34 13.51 21.73
N LEU A 325 16.03 12.38 21.08
CA LEU A 325 15.14 11.33 21.60
C LEU A 325 15.69 9.91 21.48
N GLY A 326 16.82 9.69 20.77
CA GLY A 326 17.26 8.37 20.33
C GLY A 326 17.72 7.41 21.42
N ASN A 327 18.13 7.92 22.59
CA ASN A 327 18.59 7.08 23.72
C ASN A 327 18.32 7.73 25.07
N SER A 328 18.57 7.00 26.17
CA SER A 328 18.27 7.45 27.53
C SER A 328 19.10 8.67 28.01
N ALA A 329 20.19 9.01 27.31
CA ALA A 329 21.00 10.21 27.57
C ALA A 329 20.61 11.39 26.69
N SER A 330 19.63 11.24 25.82
CA SER A 330 19.14 12.31 24.93
C SER A 330 18.43 13.43 25.74
N PRO A 331 18.57 14.70 25.32
CA PRO A 331 18.11 15.86 26.10
C PRO A 331 16.60 15.93 26.42
N LEU A 332 15.78 15.27 25.57
CA LEU A 332 14.32 15.31 25.67
C LEU A 332 13.69 13.97 26.09
N ARG A 333 14.47 13.00 26.52
CA ARG A 333 13.97 11.69 26.93
C ARG A 333 14.01 11.44 28.43
#